data_5178772cd269bfeca081bf7d7a4c09ed
#
_entry.id   5178772cd269bfeca081bf7d7a4c09ed
#
_cell.length_a   1.000
_cell.length_b   1.000
_cell.length_c   1.000
_cell.angle_alpha   90.00
_cell.angle_beta   90.00
_cell.angle_gamma   90.00
#
_symmetry.space_group_name_H-M   'P 1'
#
loop_
_entity.id
_entity.type
_entity.pdbx_description
1 polymer ?
#
loop_
_entity_poly.entity_id
_entity_poly.type
_entity_poly.pdbx_seq_one_letter_code
_entity_poly.pdbx_strand_id
1 'polypeptide(L)'
;LSYTVHYYLKNTTKQVANDKMVAGQTFNADVTENAIRISGYRVYGDSVKSITIGTGTNEIIFYYTRAYHPSTPSKPTLNTGDHYAYVMGYPDGTVRPNGSITRAEVSAILFRLLSDATRDEYFTTESSFTDVKAGAWYNNSIATLEKAGVIVDTAKGGAFRPNEAITRAELAAMLAQFSDAKPVKGVKFSDVSAEHWAYEAIAIAAKMGWIEGYPDGTFRPDATITRAEMMTLVNRALDRVPSDEDHLLSKRVMLTFPDCKSGDWFYIAVQEATNSHTYERAATEKNGDEQWTALRANRDWTLLEK
;
A
#
# COMPACT_ATOMS: atom_id res chain seq x y z
N LEU A 1 1.83 -33.06 -20.50
CA LEU A 1 0.57 -32.34 -20.44
C LEU A 1 0.65 -31.25 -19.34
N SER A 2 -0.33 -30.34 -19.28
CA SER A 2 -0.43 -29.30 -18.26
C SER A 2 -1.87 -29.10 -17.84
N TYR A 3 -2.07 -28.48 -16.68
CA TYR A 3 -3.37 -27.97 -16.27
C TYR A 3 -3.23 -26.54 -15.72
N THR A 4 -4.36 -25.81 -15.73
CA THR A 4 -4.44 -24.45 -15.22
C THR A 4 -5.45 -24.38 -14.09
N VAL A 5 -5.10 -23.68 -13.02
CA VAL A 5 -6.02 -23.39 -11.91
C VAL A 5 -6.45 -21.92 -12.01
N HIS A 6 -7.75 -21.70 -12.09
CA HIS A 6 -8.37 -20.39 -12.19
C HIS A 6 -9.07 -20.01 -10.89
N TYR A 7 -9.07 -18.72 -10.58
CA TYR A 7 -9.66 -18.15 -9.38
C TYR A 7 -10.61 -17.00 -9.76
N TYR A 8 -11.92 -17.27 -9.80
CA TYR A 8 -12.91 -16.31 -10.28
C TYR A 8 -13.87 -15.84 -9.18
N LEU A 9 -14.38 -14.62 -9.32
CA LEU A 9 -15.52 -14.15 -8.55
C LEU A 9 -16.76 -14.96 -8.97
N LYS A 10 -17.54 -15.43 -7.99
CA LYS A 10 -18.75 -16.25 -8.24
C LYS A 10 -19.65 -15.61 -9.30
N ASN A 11 -20.14 -16.46 -10.22
CA ASN A 11 -21.01 -16.10 -11.33
C ASN A 11 -20.42 -15.08 -12.33
N THR A 12 -19.12 -14.93 -12.37
CA THR A 12 -18.42 -14.05 -13.32
C THR A 12 -17.17 -14.74 -13.86
N THR A 13 -16.56 -14.15 -14.89
CA THR A 13 -15.21 -14.49 -15.36
C THR A 13 -14.15 -13.54 -14.79
N LYS A 14 -14.51 -12.70 -13.82
CA LYS A 14 -13.56 -11.77 -13.18
C LYS A 14 -12.59 -12.55 -12.30
N GLN A 15 -11.30 -12.50 -12.63
CA GLN A 15 -10.24 -13.07 -11.81
C GLN A 15 -10.12 -12.35 -10.47
N VAL A 16 -9.87 -13.12 -9.41
CA VAL A 16 -9.58 -12.61 -8.05
C VAL A 16 -8.17 -12.97 -7.60
N ALA A 17 -7.46 -13.78 -8.37
CA ALA A 17 -6.03 -14.08 -8.26
C ALA A 17 -5.49 -14.55 -9.61
N ASN A 18 -4.15 -14.48 -9.79
CA ASN A 18 -3.50 -14.97 -11.01
C ASN A 18 -3.66 -16.48 -11.16
N ASP A 19 -3.82 -16.93 -12.39
CA ASP A 19 -3.89 -18.35 -12.71
C ASP A 19 -2.57 -19.04 -12.34
N LYS A 20 -2.70 -20.28 -11.86
CA LYS A 20 -1.57 -21.18 -11.62
C LYS A 20 -1.50 -22.20 -12.75
N MET A 21 -0.41 -22.21 -13.51
CA MET A 21 -0.15 -23.23 -14.53
C MET A 21 0.83 -24.28 -13.98
N VAL A 22 0.49 -25.55 -14.14
CA VAL A 22 1.33 -26.69 -13.75
C VAL A 22 1.60 -27.57 -14.95
N ALA A 23 2.87 -27.60 -15.38
CA ALA A 23 3.33 -28.41 -16.52
C ALA A 23 3.86 -29.79 -16.08
N GLY A 24 4.22 -30.64 -17.05
CA GLY A 24 4.87 -31.93 -16.81
C GLY A 24 3.96 -33.04 -16.30
N GLN A 25 2.66 -32.93 -16.52
CA GLN A 25 1.68 -33.94 -16.06
C GLN A 25 1.61 -35.16 -16.97
N THR A 26 1.36 -36.31 -16.37
CA THR A 26 1.18 -37.56 -17.07
C THR A 26 -0.30 -37.77 -17.49
N PHE A 27 -0.53 -38.30 -18.65
CA PHE A 27 -1.89 -38.67 -19.08
C PHE A 27 -2.52 -39.65 -18.10
N ASN A 28 -3.81 -39.48 -17.80
CA ASN A 28 -4.59 -40.23 -16.79
C ASN A 28 -4.11 -40.09 -15.34
N ALA A 29 -3.23 -39.18 -15.03
CA ALA A 29 -2.90 -38.85 -13.63
C ALA A 29 -4.01 -38.05 -12.97
N ASP A 30 -4.38 -38.40 -11.76
CA ASP A 30 -5.27 -37.57 -10.94
C ASP A 30 -4.44 -36.49 -10.22
N VAL A 31 -4.85 -35.25 -10.35
CA VAL A 31 -4.25 -34.09 -9.68
C VAL A 31 -5.28 -33.44 -8.78
N THR A 32 -4.84 -33.01 -7.60
CA THR A 32 -5.69 -32.36 -6.61
C THR A 32 -5.10 -31.01 -6.24
N GLU A 33 -5.93 -29.98 -6.22
CA GLU A 33 -5.57 -28.63 -5.84
C GLU A 33 -6.44 -28.15 -4.69
N ASN A 34 -5.83 -27.32 -3.84
CA ASN A 34 -6.54 -26.60 -2.79
C ASN A 34 -6.77 -25.17 -3.23
N ALA A 35 -7.95 -24.64 -2.89
CA ALA A 35 -8.23 -23.23 -3.06
C ALA A 35 -7.24 -22.40 -2.23
N ILE A 36 -6.65 -21.38 -2.85
CA ILE A 36 -5.74 -20.48 -2.14
C ILE A 36 -6.52 -19.49 -1.26
N ARG A 37 -5.89 -19.04 -0.18
CA ARG A 37 -6.45 -17.95 0.61
C ARG A 37 -6.24 -16.65 -0.15
N ILE A 38 -7.36 -15.97 -0.45
CA ILE A 38 -7.37 -14.65 -1.08
C ILE A 38 -7.97 -13.67 -0.09
N SER A 39 -7.23 -12.64 0.25
CA SER A 39 -7.69 -11.65 1.22
C SER A 39 -8.93 -10.94 0.71
N GLY A 40 -9.90 -10.69 1.61
CA GLY A 40 -11.19 -10.10 1.25
C GLY A 40 -12.17 -11.05 0.54
N TYR A 41 -11.77 -12.30 0.32
CA TYR A 41 -12.62 -13.29 -0.33
C TYR A 41 -12.76 -14.57 0.49
N ARG A 42 -13.90 -15.24 0.30
CA ARG A 42 -14.19 -16.56 0.84
C ARG A 42 -14.43 -17.52 -0.32
N VAL A 43 -13.83 -18.70 -0.26
CA VAL A 43 -14.10 -19.76 -1.22
C VAL A 43 -15.60 -20.07 -1.25
N TYR A 44 -16.16 -20.14 -2.45
CA TYR A 44 -17.52 -20.56 -2.69
C TYR A 44 -17.54 -21.99 -3.22
N GLY A 45 -18.16 -22.89 -2.48
CA GLY A 45 -18.17 -24.33 -2.76
C GLY A 45 -16.92 -25.03 -2.19
N ASP A 46 -16.49 -26.10 -2.87
CA ASP A 46 -15.40 -26.95 -2.40
C ASP A 46 -14.06 -26.25 -2.43
N SER A 47 -13.35 -26.32 -1.32
CA SER A 47 -11.99 -25.79 -1.18
C SER A 47 -10.90 -26.75 -1.70
N VAL A 48 -11.26 -27.96 -2.07
CA VAL A 48 -10.38 -28.98 -2.67
C VAL A 48 -11.06 -29.51 -3.92
N LYS A 49 -10.33 -29.54 -5.04
CA LYS A 49 -10.82 -30.06 -6.32
C LYS A 49 -9.79 -30.93 -6.99
N SER A 50 -10.29 -32.00 -7.66
CA SER A 50 -9.44 -32.93 -8.40
C SER A 50 -9.92 -33.04 -9.83
N ILE A 51 -8.98 -33.27 -10.75
CA ILE A 51 -9.24 -33.64 -12.15
C ILE A 51 -8.31 -34.77 -12.56
N THR A 52 -8.75 -35.56 -13.53
CA THR A 52 -7.88 -36.52 -14.22
C THR A 52 -7.33 -35.88 -15.50
N ILE A 53 -6.02 -35.89 -15.70
CA ILE A 53 -5.34 -35.24 -16.83
C ILE A 53 -5.67 -35.94 -18.16
N GLY A 54 -6.37 -35.20 -19.02
CA GLY A 54 -6.71 -35.63 -20.38
C GLY A 54 -5.81 -35.02 -21.45
N THR A 55 -6.09 -35.35 -22.71
CA THR A 55 -5.40 -34.79 -23.89
C THR A 55 -5.95 -33.43 -24.31
N GLY A 56 -7.08 -32.99 -23.75
CA GLY A 56 -7.70 -31.70 -24.01
C GLY A 56 -7.28 -30.64 -23.01
N THR A 57 -8.13 -29.63 -22.86
CA THR A 57 -7.94 -28.58 -21.84
C THR A 57 -8.19 -29.14 -20.45
N ASN A 58 -7.21 -29.01 -19.55
CA ASN A 58 -7.31 -29.44 -18.17
C ASN A 58 -7.35 -28.20 -17.28
N GLU A 59 -8.47 -27.96 -16.60
CA GLU A 59 -8.70 -26.77 -15.80
C GLU A 59 -9.34 -27.14 -14.45
N ILE A 60 -8.88 -26.46 -13.40
CA ILE A 60 -9.52 -26.46 -12.09
C ILE A 60 -9.96 -25.02 -11.81
N ILE A 61 -11.23 -24.82 -11.51
CA ILE A 61 -11.78 -23.49 -11.26
C ILE A 61 -12.26 -23.40 -9.82
N PHE A 62 -11.70 -22.46 -9.05
CA PHE A 62 -12.21 -22.08 -7.74
C PHE A 62 -13.00 -20.79 -7.86
N TYR A 63 -14.19 -20.77 -7.27
CA TYR A 63 -15.01 -19.59 -7.18
C TYR A 63 -14.91 -18.98 -5.79
N TYR A 64 -14.99 -17.65 -5.74
CA TYR A 64 -14.92 -16.89 -4.52
C TYR A 64 -16.09 -15.92 -4.42
N THR A 65 -16.54 -15.67 -3.21
CA THR A 65 -17.43 -14.56 -2.89
C THR A 65 -16.68 -13.56 -2.04
N ARG A 66 -17.04 -12.28 -2.11
CA ARG A 66 -16.50 -11.31 -1.17
C ARG A 66 -16.84 -11.75 0.26
N ALA A 67 -15.89 -11.64 1.17
CA ALA A 67 -16.16 -11.88 2.58
C ALA A 67 -17.16 -10.82 3.07
N TYR A 68 -18.22 -11.26 3.76
CA TYR A 68 -19.16 -10.34 4.39
C TYR A 68 -18.47 -9.69 5.59
N HIS A 69 -18.41 -8.36 5.60
CA HIS A 69 -18.04 -7.59 6.77
C HIS A 69 -19.30 -6.96 7.39
N PRO A 70 -19.46 -7.00 8.72
CA PRO A 70 -20.63 -6.42 9.35
C PRO A 70 -20.72 -4.91 9.12
N SER A 71 -21.93 -4.40 9.07
CA SER A 71 -22.37 -3.10 8.57
C SER A 71 -22.02 -1.85 9.39
N THR A 72 -21.11 -1.92 10.34
CA THR A 72 -20.54 -0.72 10.98
C THR A 72 -19.21 -0.42 10.28
N PRO A 73 -19.07 0.75 9.67
CA PRO A 73 -17.79 1.14 9.07
C PRO A 73 -16.69 1.02 10.11
N SER A 74 -15.72 0.16 9.87
CA SER A 74 -14.57 0.04 10.74
C SER A 74 -13.59 1.16 10.41
N LYS A 75 -12.83 1.60 11.39
CA LYS A 75 -11.74 2.54 11.11
C LYS A 75 -10.79 1.95 10.06
N PRO A 76 -10.37 2.73 9.05
CA PRO A 76 -9.42 2.23 8.05
C PRO A 76 -8.08 1.85 8.69
N THR A 77 -7.48 0.77 8.20
CA THR A 77 -6.20 0.25 8.68
C THR A 77 -5.22 0.04 7.53
N LEU A 78 -3.93 0.19 7.82
CA LEU A 78 -2.84 -0.12 6.90
C LEU A 78 -2.39 -1.59 7.06
N ASN A 79 -1.86 -2.16 5.99
CA ASN A 79 -1.17 -3.45 6.03
C ASN A 79 0.28 -3.23 6.50
N THR A 80 0.51 -3.41 7.78
CA THR A 80 1.84 -3.27 8.40
C THR A 80 2.65 -4.57 8.40
N GLY A 81 2.01 -5.72 8.11
CA GLY A 81 2.66 -7.03 8.21
C GLY A 81 3.30 -7.53 6.92
N ASP A 82 2.80 -7.10 5.76
CA ASP A 82 3.34 -7.53 4.46
C ASP A 82 4.18 -6.42 3.84
N HIS A 83 5.49 -6.65 3.67
CA HIS A 83 6.40 -5.68 3.08
C HIS A 83 6.41 -5.81 1.54
N TYR A 84 5.31 -5.43 0.92
CA TYR A 84 5.25 -5.25 -0.54
C TYR A 84 5.74 -3.87 -0.94
N ALA A 85 6.49 -3.81 -2.06
CA ALA A 85 6.84 -2.55 -2.70
C ALA A 85 5.56 -1.80 -3.06
N TYR A 86 5.49 -0.53 -2.71
CA TYR A 86 4.33 0.32 -2.95
C TYR A 86 4.67 1.53 -3.83
N VAL A 87 5.95 1.81 -4.03
CA VAL A 87 6.47 2.81 -4.97
C VAL A 87 7.11 2.11 -6.15
N MET A 88 6.80 2.58 -7.35
CA MET A 88 7.42 2.15 -8.59
C MET A 88 8.40 3.22 -9.05
N GLY A 89 9.52 2.79 -9.64
CA GLY A 89 10.43 3.70 -10.35
C GLY A 89 9.79 4.21 -11.65
N TYR A 90 10.44 5.18 -12.25
CA TYR A 90 10.04 5.70 -13.55
C TYR A 90 10.61 4.84 -14.69
N PRO A 91 10.02 4.92 -15.91
CA PRO A 91 10.51 4.17 -17.07
C PRO A 91 11.96 4.46 -17.47
N ASP A 92 12.49 5.61 -17.06
CA ASP A 92 13.90 5.99 -17.25
C ASP A 92 14.86 5.36 -16.22
N GLY A 93 14.33 4.51 -15.35
CA GLY A 93 15.10 3.81 -14.31
C GLY A 93 15.40 4.64 -13.07
N THR A 94 14.82 5.84 -12.93
CA THR A 94 15.00 6.71 -11.75
C THR A 94 13.86 6.54 -10.75
N VAL A 95 14.05 6.97 -9.48
CA VAL A 95 13.01 7.06 -8.46
C VAL A 95 12.66 8.51 -8.12
N ARG A 96 13.47 9.46 -8.55
CA ARG A 96 13.31 10.92 -8.36
C ARG A 96 13.05 11.32 -6.91
N PRO A 97 13.97 11.01 -5.99
CA PRO A 97 13.74 11.19 -4.53
C PRO A 97 13.46 12.63 -4.15
N ASN A 98 14.09 13.59 -4.81
CA ASN A 98 13.94 15.02 -4.55
C ASN A 98 12.81 15.69 -5.35
N GLY A 99 12.11 14.94 -6.21
CA GLY A 99 10.95 15.43 -6.95
C GLY A 99 9.73 15.54 -6.05
N SER A 100 8.82 16.48 -6.36
CA SER A 100 7.52 16.55 -5.73
C SER A 100 6.67 15.33 -6.09
N ILE A 101 5.72 14.99 -5.21
CA ILE A 101 4.73 13.94 -5.45
C ILE A 101 3.34 14.54 -5.49
N THR A 102 2.49 14.06 -6.40
CA THR A 102 1.13 14.57 -6.56
C THR A 102 0.16 13.94 -5.56
N ARG A 103 -0.96 14.61 -5.34
CA ARG A 103 -2.05 14.14 -4.49
C ARG A 103 -2.62 12.81 -5.00
N ALA A 104 -2.72 12.63 -6.32
CA ALA A 104 -3.16 11.37 -6.94
C ALA A 104 -2.16 10.23 -6.70
N GLU A 105 -0.86 10.47 -6.84
CA GLU A 105 0.18 9.46 -6.59
C GLU A 105 0.17 9.02 -5.12
N VAL A 106 0.06 9.94 -4.18
CA VAL A 106 -0.07 9.61 -2.75
C VAL A 106 -1.35 8.81 -2.48
N SER A 107 -2.47 9.17 -3.12
CA SER A 107 -3.71 8.40 -2.96
C SER A 107 -3.56 6.97 -3.48
N ALA A 108 -2.91 6.77 -4.62
CA ALA A 108 -2.64 5.42 -5.13
C ALA A 108 -1.73 4.62 -4.18
N ILE A 109 -0.71 5.24 -3.61
CA ILE A 109 0.18 4.63 -2.62
C ILE A 109 -0.60 4.22 -1.37
N LEU A 110 -1.37 5.12 -0.77
CA LEU A 110 -2.14 4.81 0.44
C LEU A 110 -3.22 3.74 0.17
N PHE A 111 -3.85 3.75 -1.00
CA PHE A 111 -4.78 2.70 -1.42
C PHE A 111 -4.11 1.32 -1.50
N ARG A 112 -2.89 1.22 -2.05
CA ARG A 112 -2.08 -0.01 -2.06
C ARG A 112 -1.77 -0.50 -0.66
N LEU A 113 -1.51 0.42 0.24
CA LEU A 113 -1.13 0.15 1.63
C LEU A 113 -2.31 -0.13 2.56
N LEU A 114 -3.56 0.09 2.14
CA LEU A 114 -4.72 -0.34 2.93
C LEU A 114 -4.64 -1.84 3.22
N SER A 115 -5.05 -2.24 4.41
CA SER A 115 -5.34 -3.66 4.66
C SER A 115 -6.37 -4.14 3.64
N ASP A 116 -6.29 -5.43 3.26
CA ASP A 116 -7.23 -5.97 2.27
C ASP A 116 -8.67 -5.88 2.78
N ALA A 117 -8.89 -6.05 4.10
CA ALA A 117 -10.20 -5.89 4.71
C ALA A 117 -10.73 -4.45 4.55
N THR A 118 -9.90 -3.44 4.83
CA THR A 118 -10.29 -2.03 4.64
C THR A 118 -10.57 -1.74 3.18
N ARG A 119 -9.69 -2.20 2.28
CA ARG A 119 -9.88 -1.98 0.84
C ARG A 119 -11.19 -2.58 0.35
N ASP A 120 -11.51 -3.80 0.74
CA ASP A 120 -12.74 -4.48 0.33
C ASP A 120 -13.99 -3.82 0.90
N GLU A 121 -13.94 -3.34 2.14
CA GLU A 121 -15.06 -2.65 2.80
C GLU A 121 -15.40 -1.32 2.14
N TYR A 122 -14.37 -0.55 1.79
CA TYR A 122 -14.53 0.81 1.30
C TYR A 122 -14.44 0.95 -0.22
N PHE A 123 -14.08 -0.09 -0.95
CA PHE A 123 -13.89 0.01 -2.40
C PHE A 123 -15.10 0.64 -3.09
N THR A 124 -14.83 1.66 -3.90
CA THR A 124 -15.81 2.33 -4.76
C THR A 124 -15.10 3.00 -5.92
N THR A 125 -15.83 3.24 -7.00
CA THR A 125 -15.40 4.01 -8.17
C THR A 125 -16.07 5.39 -8.22
N GLU A 126 -16.93 5.69 -7.25
CA GLU A 126 -17.70 6.93 -7.18
C GLU A 126 -17.03 7.89 -6.20
N SER A 127 -16.58 9.03 -6.70
CA SER A 127 -16.03 10.14 -5.92
C SER A 127 -16.97 11.33 -5.96
N SER A 128 -17.07 12.08 -4.86
CA SER A 128 -17.82 13.33 -4.81
C SER A 128 -17.05 14.53 -5.38
N PHE A 129 -15.74 14.38 -5.63
CA PHE A 129 -14.91 15.45 -6.15
C PHE A 129 -15.16 15.71 -7.63
N THR A 130 -15.37 16.98 -7.99
CA THR A 130 -15.78 17.39 -9.34
C THR A 130 -14.70 17.18 -10.42
N ASP A 131 -13.44 17.11 -10.02
CA ASP A 131 -12.26 16.95 -10.88
C ASP A 131 -11.66 15.54 -10.88
N VAL A 132 -12.26 14.61 -10.14
CA VAL A 132 -11.89 13.18 -10.15
C VAL A 132 -12.75 12.48 -11.20
N LYS A 133 -12.18 12.29 -12.39
CA LYS A 133 -12.92 11.74 -13.54
C LYS A 133 -13.03 10.22 -13.44
N ALA A 134 -14.21 9.68 -13.70
CA ALA A 134 -14.42 8.26 -13.86
C ALA A 134 -13.47 7.68 -14.93
N GLY A 135 -12.84 6.54 -14.62
CA GLY A 135 -11.87 5.88 -15.50
C GLY A 135 -10.46 6.49 -15.51
N ALA A 136 -10.22 7.60 -14.80
CA ALA A 136 -8.85 8.05 -14.56
C ALA A 136 -8.12 7.02 -13.68
N TRP A 137 -6.81 6.84 -13.90
CA TRP A 137 -6.00 5.83 -13.20
C TRP A 137 -6.03 5.96 -11.67
N TYR A 138 -6.26 7.18 -11.17
CA TYR A 138 -6.35 7.49 -9.74
C TYR A 138 -7.78 7.45 -9.18
N ASN A 139 -8.81 7.27 -10.02
CA ASN A 139 -10.20 7.40 -9.60
C ASN A 139 -10.54 6.47 -8.43
N ASN A 140 -10.26 5.19 -8.59
CA ASN A 140 -10.65 4.18 -7.60
C ASN A 140 -9.92 4.38 -6.27
N SER A 141 -8.65 4.78 -6.33
CA SER A 141 -7.86 5.08 -5.14
C SER A 141 -8.41 6.28 -4.37
N ILE A 142 -8.71 7.38 -5.06
CA ILE A 142 -9.25 8.58 -4.43
C ILE A 142 -10.65 8.32 -3.88
N ALA A 143 -11.54 7.73 -4.68
CA ALA A 143 -12.91 7.42 -4.26
C ALA A 143 -12.96 6.50 -3.03
N THR A 144 -12.10 5.47 -3.01
CA THR A 144 -12.03 4.53 -1.89
C THR A 144 -11.50 5.20 -0.62
N LEU A 145 -10.45 6.02 -0.71
CA LEU A 145 -9.90 6.74 0.44
C LEU A 145 -10.84 7.83 0.93
N GLU A 146 -11.59 8.48 0.04
CA GLU A 146 -12.65 9.42 0.40
C GLU A 146 -13.75 8.72 1.21
N LYS A 147 -14.27 7.61 0.71
CA LYS A 147 -15.30 6.81 1.40
C LYS A 147 -14.80 6.25 2.73
N ALA A 148 -13.52 5.92 2.84
CA ALA A 148 -12.89 5.46 4.08
C ALA A 148 -12.61 6.61 5.08
N GLY A 149 -12.87 7.87 4.71
CA GLY A 149 -12.59 9.04 5.55
C GLY A 149 -11.11 9.35 5.71
N VAL A 150 -10.24 8.82 4.84
CA VAL A 150 -8.79 9.09 4.86
C VAL A 150 -8.47 10.43 4.21
N ILE A 151 -9.20 10.78 3.14
CA ILE A 151 -9.07 12.10 2.52
C ILE A 151 -9.80 13.11 3.38
N VAL A 152 -9.03 13.95 4.07
CA VAL A 152 -9.55 15.08 4.81
C VAL A 152 -9.85 16.19 3.80
N ASP A 153 -11.10 16.65 3.75
CA ASP A 153 -11.51 17.69 2.82
C ASP A 153 -10.84 19.02 3.16
N THR A 154 -9.79 19.33 2.44
CA THR A 154 -9.17 20.65 2.38
C THR A 154 -9.66 21.43 1.16
N ALA A 155 -10.60 20.87 0.42
CA ALA A 155 -11.03 21.36 -0.87
C ALA A 155 -11.98 22.54 -0.71
N LYS A 156 -11.51 23.70 -1.05
CA LYS A 156 -12.39 24.82 -1.40
C LYS A 156 -13.06 24.51 -2.74
N GLY A 157 -14.37 24.27 -2.71
CA GLY A 157 -15.17 24.11 -3.94
C GLY A 157 -15.32 22.69 -4.48
N GLY A 158 -15.09 21.66 -3.67
CA GLY A 158 -15.37 20.26 -4.08
C GLY A 158 -14.38 19.67 -5.08
N ALA A 159 -13.18 20.25 -5.25
CA ALA A 159 -12.13 19.76 -6.14
C ALA A 159 -11.00 19.10 -5.34
N PHE A 160 -10.61 17.87 -5.73
CA PHE A 160 -9.49 17.14 -5.11
C PHE A 160 -8.13 17.64 -5.56
N ARG A 161 -8.02 18.16 -6.78
CA ARG A 161 -6.77 18.63 -7.41
C ARG A 161 -5.72 17.51 -7.57
N PRO A 162 -6.03 16.41 -8.28
CA PRO A 162 -5.23 15.19 -8.31
C PRO A 162 -3.78 15.40 -8.80
N ASN A 163 -3.57 16.36 -9.71
CA ASN A 163 -2.27 16.61 -10.33
C ASN A 163 -1.42 17.67 -9.59
N GLU A 164 -1.95 18.30 -8.54
CA GLU A 164 -1.17 19.21 -7.70
C GLU A 164 -0.26 18.44 -6.75
N ALA A 165 0.91 19.02 -6.45
CA ALA A 165 1.80 18.48 -5.44
C ALA A 165 1.13 18.53 -4.06
N ILE A 166 1.22 17.45 -3.30
CA ILE A 166 0.68 17.37 -1.95
C ILE A 166 1.58 18.11 -0.96
N THR A 167 0.98 18.77 0.03
CA THR A 167 1.73 19.39 1.11
C THR A 167 2.06 18.41 2.24
N ARG A 168 3.01 18.77 3.07
CA ARG A 168 3.40 18.00 4.25
C ARG A 168 2.26 17.86 5.25
N ALA A 169 1.47 18.92 5.44
CA ALA A 169 0.28 18.91 6.28
C ALA A 169 -0.83 18.00 5.75
N GLU A 170 -1.06 18.02 4.44
CA GLU A 170 -2.07 17.15 3.81
C GLU A 170 -1.72 15.67 3.97
N LEU A 171 -0.45 15.28 3.75
CA LEU A 171 -0.03 13.91 3.98
C LEU A 171 -0.14 13.51 5.46
N ALA A 172 0.29 14.36 6.38
CA ALA A 172 0.14 14.10 7.82
C ALA A 172 -1.34 13.93 8.21
N ALA A 173 -2.23 14.74 7.62
CA ALA A 173 -3.67 14.64 7.85
C ALA A 173 -4.26 13.32 7.36
N MET A 174 -3.85 12.84 6.18
CA MET A 174 -4.28 11.54 5.65
C MET A 174 -3.77 10.38 6.52
N LEU A 175 -2.50 10.39 6.93
CA LEU A 175 -1.92 9.34 7.77
C LEU A 175 -2.53 9.30 9.17
N ALA A 176 -2.85 10.45 9.75
CA ALA A 176 -3.48 10.52 11.07
C ALA A 176 -4.82 9.78 11.14
N GLN A 177 -5.52 9.61 10.01
CA GLN A 177 -6.78 8.87 9.96
C GLN A 177 -6.61 7.37 10.26
N PHE A 178 -5.41 6.83 10.12
CA PHE A 178 -5.10 5.44 10.46
C PHE A 178 -4.76 5.24 11.95
N SER A 179 -4.59 6.32 12.73
CA SER A 179 -4.19 6.25 14.14
C SER A 179 -5.37 6.38 15.09
N ASP A 180 -5.40 5.57 16.16
CA ASP A 180 -6.31 5.75 17.29
C ASP A 180 -5.79 6.76 18.33
N ALA A 181 -4.60 7.32 18.10
CA ALA A 181 -4.02 8.29 19.00
C ALA A 181 -4.87 9.56 19.03
N LYS A 182 -5.12 10.03 20.25
CA LYS A 182 -5.75 11.34 20.43
C LYS A 182 -4.68 12.44 20.28
N PRO A 183 -5.06 13.60 19.72
CA PRO A 183 -4.18 14.74 19.65
C PRO A 183 -3.64 15.11 21.04
N VAL A 184 -2.38 15.49 21.10
CA VAL A 184 -1.75 16.03 22.31
C VAL A 184 -1.64 17.55 22.18
N LYS A 185 -1.79 18.25 23.29
CA LYS A 185 -1.50 19.70 23.32
C LYS A 185 0.01 19.93 23.25
N GLY A 186 0.42 20.99 22.56
CA GLY A 186 1.82 21.37 22.51
C GLY A 186 2.62 20.65 21.42
N VAL A 187 2.27 20.88 20.16
CA VAL A 187 3.13 20.51 19.02
C VAL A 187 4.43 21.28 19.15
N LYS A 188 5.56 20.58 19.04
CA LYS A 188 6.90 21.17 19.24
C LYS A 188 7.43 21.98 18.05
N PHE A 189 6.65 22.13 16.97
CA PHE A 189 7.08 22.85 15.76
C PHE A 189 6.67 24.32 15.83
N SER A 190 7.66 25.22 15.67
CA SER A 190 7.49 26.67 15.85
C SER A 190 6.57 27.33 14.82
N ASP A 191 6.38 26.69 13.66
CA ASP A 191 5.58 27.17 12.54
C ASP A 191 4.20 26.50 12.42
N VAL A 192 3.78 25.72 13.42
CA VAL A 192 2.46 25.08 13.46
C VAL A 192 1.64 25.65 14.61
N SER A 193 0.82 26.66 14.31
CA SER A 193 -0.07 27.27 15.29
C SER A 193 -1.26 26.37 15.64
N ALA A 194 -1.86 26.58 16.81
CA ALA A 194 -3.03 25.82 17.24
C ALA A 194 -4.27 26.04 16.35
N GLU A 195 -4.29 27.15 15.60
CA GLU A 195 -5.34 27.49 14.64
C GLU A 195 -5.12 26.87 13.25
N HIS A 196 -3.95 26.26 13.03
CA HIS A 196 -3.68 25.60 11.75
C HIS A 196 -4.63 24.42 11.55
N TRP A 197 -5.27 24.33 10.39
CA TRP A 197 -6.28 23.31 10.08
C TRP A 197 -5.80 21.86 10.32
N ALA A 198 -4.52 21.57 10.12
CA ALA A 198 -3.92 20.26 10.32
C ALA A 198 -3.24 20.10 11.69
N TYR A 199 -3.39 21.04 12.62
CA TYR A 199 -2.71 21.00 13.91
C TYR A 199 -2.84 19.68 14.65
N GLU A 200 -4.07 19.15 14.77
CA GLU A 200 -4.33 17.90 15.46
C GLU A 200 -3.69 16.70 14.76
N ALA A 201 -3.76 16.66 13.43
CA ALA A 201 -3.16 15.60 12.63
C ALA A 201 -1.63 15.60 12.73
N ILE A 202 -1.01 16.78 12.67
CA ILE A 202 0.43 16.96 12.88
C ILE A 202 0.83 16.52 14.30
N ALA A 203 0.01 16.87 15.31
CA ALA A 203 0.23 16.45 16.68
C ALA A 203 0.17 14.91 16.84
N ILE A 204 -0.79 14.25 16.18
CA ILE A 204 -0.89 12.79 16.16
C ILE A 204 0.34 12.18 15.48
N ALA A 205 0.69 12.65 14.28
CA ALA A 205 1.82 12.12 13.52
C ALA A 205 3.17 12.31 14.27
N ALA A 206 3.35 13.44 14.97
CA ALA A 206 4.52 13.68 15.81
C ALA A 206 4.55 12.76 17.04
N LYS A 207 3.41 12.56 17.71
CA LYS A 207 3.28 11.66 18.86
C LYS A 207 3.58 10.20 18.48
N MET A 208 3.15 9.80 17.28
CA MET A 208 3.41 8.45 16.74
C MET A 208 4.85 8.26 16.25
N GLY A 209 5.67 9.31 16.22
CA GLY A 209 7.03 9.25 15.69
C GLY A 209 7.10 9.20 14.16
N TRP A 210 6.00 9.45 13.47
CA TRP A 210 5.97 9.42 12.00
C TRP A 210 6.65 10.64 11.39
N ILE A 211 6.60 11.78 12.09
CA ILE A 211 7.25 13.04 11.67
C ILE A 211 8.18 13.58 12.75
N GLU A 212 9.28 14.16 12.32
CA GLU A 212 10.29 14.74 13.21
C GLU A 212 10.46 16.25 13.04
N GLY A 213 10.13 16.78 11.88
CA GLY A 213 10.40 18.17 11.50
C GLY A 213 11.85 18.38 11.05
N TYR A 214 12.21 19.65 10.93
CA TYR A 214 13.55 20.07 10.48
C TYR A 214 14.43 20.47 11.67
N PRO A 215 15.77 20.50 11.50
CA PRO A 215 16.70 20.89 12.57
C PRO A 215 16.47 22.30 13.12
N ASP A 216 15.83 23.19 12.35
CA ASP A 216 15.46 24.55 12.76
C ASP A 216 14.20 24.60 13.64
N GLY A 217 13.64 23.46 14.00
CA GLY A 217 12.44 23.35 14.82
C GLY A 217 11.13 23.59 14.07
N THR A 218 11.15 23.67 12.74
CA THR A 218 9.96 23.83 11.89
C THR A 218 9.45 22.49 11.37
N PHE A 219 8.16 22.44 10.97
CA PHE A 219 7.57 21.34 10.23
C PHE A 219 7.34 21.68 8.76
N ARG A 220 7.13 22.95 8.45
CA ARG A 220 6.82 23.49 7.13
C ARG A 220 5.53 22.89 6.56
N PRO A 221 4.39 23.06 7.23
CA PRO A 221 3.13 22.38 6.92
C PRO A 221 2.65 22.61 5.48
N ASP A 222 2.76 23.82 4.98
CA ASP A 222 2.29 24.23 3.66
C ASP A 222 3.30 23.99 2.52
N ALA A 223 4.52 23.56 2.85
CA ALA A 223 5.50 23.17 1.83
C ALA A 223 5.09 21.85 1.17
N THR A 224 5.32 21.74 -0.14
CA THR A 224 5.16 20.47 -0.85
C THR A 224 6.18 19.46 -0.34
N ILE A 225 5.76 18.19 -0.24
CA ILE A 225 6.64 17.10 0.19
C ILE A 225 7.36 16.49 -1.00
N THR A 226 8.63 16.11 -0.80
CA THR A 226 9.37 15.33 -1.80
C THR A 226 8.99 13.85 -1.73
N ARG A 227 9.29 13.10 -2.80
CA ARG A 227 9.06 11.65 -2.84
C ARG A 227 9.83 10.92 -1.74
N ALA A 228 11.08 11.32 -1.48
CA ALA A 228 11.90 10.74 -0.40
C ALA A 228 11.31 11.01 0.99
N GLU A 229 10.90 12.24 1.26
CA GLU A 229 10.25 12.59 2.53
C GLU A 229 8.94 11.84 2.71
N MET A 230 8.13 11.70 1.64
CA MET A 230 6.90 10.92 1.67
C MET A 230 7.18 9.45 2.00
N MET A 231 8.15 8.80 1.32
CA MET A 231 8.53 7.41 1.61
C MET A 231 9.01 7.24 3.04
N THR A 232 9.82 8.15 3.56
CA THR A 232 10.29 8.12 4.95
C THR A 232 9.12 8.18 5.94
N LEU A 233 8.17 9.07 5.70
CA LEU A 233 7.00 9.28 6.56
C LEU A 233 6.05 8.07 6.53
N VAL A 234 5.80 7.54 5.34
CA VAL A 234 4.95 6.36 5.14
C VAL A 234 5.59 5.12 5.75
N ASN A 235 6.90 4.89 5.57
CA ASN A 235 7.59 3.75 6.18
C ASN A 235 7.51 3.78 7.71
N ARG A 236 7.67 4.96 8.31
CA ARG A 236 7.48 5.13 9.77
C ARG A 236 6.04 4.82 10.20
N ALA A 237 5.05 5.24 9.41
CA ALA A 237 3.65 4.91 9.71
C ALA A 237 3.33 3.42 9.55
N LEU A 238 4.08 2.71 8.73
CA LEU A 238 4.00 1.25 8.54
C LEU A 238 4.88 0.46 9.52
N ASP A 239 5.67 1.14 10.35
CA ASP A 239 6.69 0.52 11.20
C ASP A 239 7.70 -0.32 10.40
N ARG A 240 8.17 0.21 9.26
CA ARG A 240 9.14 -0.38 8.34
C ARG A 240 10.40 0.48 8.31
N VAL A 241 11.25 0.33 9.31
CA VAL A 241 12.41 1.21 9.51
C VAL A 241 13.64 0.38 9.90
N PRO A 242 14.33 -0.25 8.92
CA PRO A 242 15.66 -0.80 9.16
C PRO A 242 16.59 0.30 9.68
N SER A 243 17.44 -0.02 10.65
CA SER A 243 18.30 0.97 11.33
C SER A 243 19.42 1.50 10.44
N ASP A 244 19.95 0.65 9.56
CA ASP A 244 21.04 0.98 8.65
C ASP A 244 21.02 0.10 7.39
N GLU A 245 22.01 0.31 6.49
CA GLU A 245 22.12 -0.44 5.24
C GLU A 245 22.51 -1.90 5.40
N ASP A 246 23.12 -2.29 6.53
CA ASP A 246 23.52 -3.68 6.80
C ASP A 246 22.32 -4.57 7.10
N HIS A 247 21.17 -3.96 7.43
CA HIS A 247 19.89 -4.64 7.62
C HIS A 247 19.14 -4.91 6.30
N LEU A 248 19.60 -4.34 5.18
CA LEU A 248 19.07 -4.59 3.85
C LEU A 248 19.73 -5.83 3.22
N LEU A 249 19.16 -6.29 2.12
CA LEU A 249 19.79 -7.31 1.29
C LEU A 249 20.94 -6.70 0.45
N SER A 250 21.75 -7.58 -0.13
CA SER A 250 22.81 -7.15 -1.04
C SER A 250 22.27 -6.36 -2.24
N LYS A 251 22.95 -5.28 -2.61
CA LYS A 251 22.64 -4.44 -3.80
C LYS A 251 22.57 -5.22 -5.11
N ARG A 252 23.18 -6.43 -5.17
CA ARG A 252 23.13 -7.30 -6.37
C ARG A 252 21.77 -7.96 -6.58
N VAL A 253 20.96 -8.07 -5.55
CA VAL A 253 19.63 -8.72 -5.61
C VAL A 253 18.49 -7.71 -5.53
N MET A 254 18.71 -6.55 -4.90
CA MET A 254 17.71 -5.51 -4.75
C MET A 254 17.53 -4.70 -6.04
N LEU A 255 16.34 -4.14 -6.23
CA LEU A 255 16.12 -3.06 -7.20
C LEU A 255 16.82 -1.80 -6.66
N THR A 256 17.71 -1.23 -7.46
CA THR A 256 18.46 -0.01 -7.13
C THR A 256 18.24 1.06 -8.19
N PHE A 257 18.44 2.31 -7.83
CA PHE A 257 18.21 3.46 -8.72
C PHE A 257 19.47 4.31 -8.82
N PRO A 258 19.82 4.82 -10.02
CA PRO A 258 21.03 5.62 -10.22
C PRO A 258 21.01 6.96 -9.47
N ASP A 259 19.84 7.46 -9.16
CA ASP A 259 19.57 8.70 -8.42
C ASP A 259 19.25 8.48 -6.93
N CYS A 260 19.54 7.27 -6.40
CA CYS A 260 19.44 6.92 -4.98
C CYS A 260 20.64 6.05 -4.60
N LYS A 261 21.62 6.64 -3.95
CA LYS A 261 22.90 6.01 -3.63
C LYS A 261 23.00 5.69 -2.15
N SER A 262 23.80 4.66 -1.85
CA SER A 262 24.25 4.39 -0.48
C SER A 262 24.86 5.64 0.15
N GLY A 263 24.46 5.92 1.39
CA GLY A 263 24.83 7.14 2.11
C GLY A 263 23.89 8.34 1.90
N ASP A 264 22.97 8.30 0.94
CA ASP A 264 21.91 9.29 0.88
C ASP A 264 20.97 9.11 2.10
N TRP A 265 20.56 10.20 2.74
CA TRP A 265 19.71 10.14 3.93
C TRP A 265 18.38 9.39 3.72
N PHE A 266 17.92 9.33 2.47
CA PHE A 266 16.69 8.66 2.07
C PHE A 266 16.91 7.24 1.53
N TYR A 267 18.16 6.75 1.45
CA TYR A 267 18.47 5.49 0.79
C TYR A 267 17.64 4.33 1.33
N ILE A 268 17.64 4.13 2.64
CA ILE A 268 16.89 3.05 3.31
C ILE A 268 15.40 3.20 3.02
N ALA A 269 14.84 4.40 3.14
CA ALA A 269 13.43 4.64 2.90
C ALA A 269 13.01 4.33 1.46
N VAL A 270 13.87 4.62 0.49
CA VAL A 270 13.62 4.28 -0.93
C VAL A 270 13.68 2.76 -1.13
N GLN A 271 14.70 2.08 -0.58
CA GLN A 271 14.80 0.62 -0.72
C GLN A 271 13.58 -0.08 -0.12
N GLU A 272 13.14 0.33 1.07
CA GLU A 272 11.96 -0.19 1.75
C GLU A 272 10.66 0.02 0.94
N ALA A 273 10.53 1.16 0.29
CA ALA A 273 9.34 1.48 -0.50
C ALA A 273 9.28 0.76 -1.87
N THR A 274 10.44 0.35 -2.41
CA THR A 274 10.55 -0.13 -3.79
C THR A 274 10.89 -1.61 -3.93
N ASN A 275 11.26 -2.30 -2.85
CA ASN A 275 11.58 -3.72 -2.87
C ASN A 275 10.60 -4.51 -1.99
N SER A 276 9.92 -5.48 -2.57
CA SER A 276 9.12 -6.43 -1.80
C SER A 276 10.03 -7.47 -1.15
N HIS A 277 9.92 -7.66 0.16
CA HIS A 277 10.82 -8.54 0.91
C HIS A 277 10.12 -9.22 2.09
N THR A 278 10.78 -10.23 2.62
CA THR A 278 10.52 -10.84 3.92
C THR A 278 11.55 -10.33 4.92
N TYR A 279 11.18 -10.29 6.19
CA TYR A 279 12.02 -9.75 7.24
C TYR A 279 11.88 -10.54 8.54
N GLU A 280 12.85 -10.38 9.43
CA GLU A 280 12.81 -10.80 10.81
C GLU A 280 13.04 -9.58 11.71
N ARG A 281 12.47 -9.62 12.92
CA ARG A 281 12.69 -8.61 13.96
C ARG A 281 13.25 -9.26 15.20
N ALA A 282 14.22 -8.62 15.84
CA ALA A 282 14.75 -9.09 17.10
C ALA A 282 13.64 -9.09 18.17
N ALA A 283 13.40 -10.22 18.80
CA ALA A 283 12.30 -10.45 19.75
C ALA A 283 12.40 -9.60 21.05
N THR A 284 13.48 -8.87 21.26
CA THR A 284 13.81 -8.22 22.54
C THR A 284 13.47 -6.74 22.60
N GLU A 285 13.04 -6.12 21.51
CA GLU A 285 12.74 -4.69 21.46
C GLU A 285 11.32 -4.42 20.95
N LYS A 286 10.61 -3.56 21.68
CA LYS A 286 9.36 -2.96 21.21
C LYS A 286 9.71 -2.05 20.03
N ASN A 287 9.43 -2.47 18.82
CA ASN A 287 9.93 -1.97 17.55
C ASN A 287 11.36 -2.46 17.22
N GLY A 288 11.61 -3.76 17.47
CA GLY A 288 12.91 -4.40 17.18
C GLY A 288 13.36 -4.13 15.76
N ASP A 289 14.66 -3.93 15.64
CA ASP A 289 15.32 -3.64 14.36
C ASP A 289 14.95 -4.71 13.32
N GLU A 290 14.71 -4.27 12.11
CA GLU A 290 14.19 -5.08 11.03
C GLU A 290 15.33 -5.53 10.12
N GLN A 291 15.54 -6.84 10.03
CA GLN A 291 16.51 -7.46 9.14
C GLN A 291 15.82 -8.10 7.94
N TRP A 292 16.13 -7.65 6.74
CA TRP A 292 15.63 -8.28 5.51
C TRP A 292 16.23 -9.67 5.32
N THR A 293 15.36 -10.64 4.99
CA THR A 293 15.79 -12.04 4.85
C THR A 293 15.79 -12.54 3.40
N ALA A 294 14.83 -12.10 2.59
CA ALA A 294 14.76 -12.44 1.16
C ALA A 294 13.88 -11.45 0.38
N LEU A 295 14.12 -11.32 -0.91
CA LEU A 295 13.13 -10.68 -1.80
C LEU A 295 11.93 -11.61 -1.98
N ARG A 296 10.77 -11.01 -2.18
CA ARG A 296 9.53 -11.68 -2.56
C ARG A 296 8.97 -11.09 -3.86
N ALA A 297 8.07 -11.81 -4.51
CA ALA A 297 7.40 -11.29 -5.68
C ALA A 297 6.59 -10.05 -5.34
N ASN A 298 6.63 -9.05 -6.22
CA ASN A 298 5.79 -7.87 -6.10
C ASN A 298 4.30 -8.26 -6.18
N ARG A 299 3.47 -7.55 -5.43
CA ARG A 299 2.02 -7.66 -5.56
C ARG A 299 1.59 -7.03 -6.89
N ASP A 300 0.68 -7.71 -7.58
CA ASP A 300 0.07 -7.11 -8.79
C ASP A 300 -1.01 -6.12 -8.38
N TRP A 301 -0.62 -4.85 -8.32
CA TRP A 301 -1.51 -3.77 -7.95
C TRP A 301 -2.60 -3.52 -8.99
N THR A 302 -2.38 -3.90 -10.27
CA THR A 302 -3.36 -3.68 -11.35
C THR A 302 -4.64 -4.48 -11.14
N LEU A 303 -4.58 -5.59 -10.41
CA LEU A 303 -5.75 -6.39 -10.03
C LEU A 303 -6.60 -5.71 -8.94
N LEU A 304 -6.04 -4.81 -8.18
CA LEU A 304 -6.71 -4.13 -7.06
C LEU A 304 -7.20 -2.73 -7.44
N GLU A 305 -6.51 -2.10 -8.39
CA GLU A 305 -6.78 -0.71 -8.81
C GLU A 305 -7.87 -0.59 -9.89
N LYS A 306 -8.35 -1.73 -10.43
CA LYS A 306 -9.35 -1.77 -11.52
C LYS A 306 -10.75 -2.03 -11.02
#